data_352433a505ffc534fc59e1920aa9bab0
#
_entry.id   352433a505ffc534fc59e1920aa9bab0
#
_cell.length_a   1.000
_cell.length_b   1.000
_cell.length_c   1.000
_cell.angle_alpha   90.00
_cell.angle_beta   90.00
_cell.angle_gamma   90.00
#
_symmetry.space_group_name_H-M   'P 1'
#
loop_
_entity.id
_entity.type
_entity.pdbx_description
1 polymer ?
#
loop_
_entity_poly.entity_id
_entity_poly.type
_entity_poly.pdbx_seq_one_letter_code
_entity_poly.pdbx_strand_id
1 'polypeptide(L)'
;SILEDDTVPHIESRMVYTVNTEAAAVLEKLAAAPRIRELGLQFSSGWNETTDKKAGYFDTGWAHPTSWDDVILQGPHLGVSTPMIKQPNPTLKHNQDWSEVDLEAMPADFIPATAYQPDRAAKPTYDADYSKWSTNAGPSPSNSYFRIAWRRMAATTGFRTLYPSLIPPGAAHVNPVH
;
A
#
# COMPACT_ATOMS: atom_id res chain seq x y z
N SER A 1 17.21 -2.67 -24.78
CA SER A 1 17.74 -2.41 -23.42
C SER A 1 17.26 -3.49 -22.46
N ILE A 2 18.11 -3.85 -21.48
CA ILE A 2 17.86 -4.94 -20.51
C ILE A 2 16.57 -4.74 -19.70
N LEU A 3 16.11 -3.50 -19.50
CA LEU A 3 14.91 -3.16 -18.74
C LEU A 3 13.88 -2.40 -19.59
N GLU A 4 13.96 -2.56 -20.89
CA GLU A 4 13.10 -1.85 -21.82
C GLU A 4 11.66 -2.35 -21.71
N ASP A 5 10.75 -1.41 -21.61
CA ASP A 5 9.33 -1.67 -21.76
C ASP A 5 8.99 -1.45 -23.23
N ASP A 6 8.63 -2.50 -23.95
CA ASP A 6 8.29 -2.45 -25.36
C ASP A 6 7.12 -1.52 -25.67
N THR A 7 6.40 -1.05 -24.63
CA THR A 7 5.31 -0.07 -24.75
C THR A 7 5.78 1.38 -24.65
N VAL A 8 7.06 1.62 -24.29
CA VAL A 8 7.64 2.95 -24.14
C VAL A 8 8.68 3.18 -25.25
N PRO A 9 8.60 4.33 -25.98
CA PRO A 9 9.62 4.65 -26.97
C PRO A 9 11.03 4.65 -26.37
N HIS A 10 12.02 4.18 -27.11
CA HIS A 10 13.42 4.07 -26.64
C HIS A 10 13.97 5.39 -26.06
N ILE A 11 13.55 6.53 -26.64
CA ILE A 11 14.00 7.85 -26.21
C ILE A 11 13.43 8.26 -24.84
N GLU A 12 12.32 7.65 -24.42
CA GLU A 12 11.67 7.88 -23.13
C GLU A 12 12.03 6.81 -22.10
N SER A 13 12.74 5.77 -22.51
CA SER A 13 13.19 4.69 -21.65
C SER A 13 14.25 5.20 -20.66
N ARG A 14 14.12 4.81 -19.40
CA ARG A 14 15.10 5.17 -18.37
C ARG A 14 16.42 4.47 -18.65
N MET A 15 17.50 5.23 -18.67
CA MET A 15 18.84 4.66 -18.76
C MET A 15 19.17 3.94 -17.46
N VAL A 16 19.55 2.65 -17.60
CA VAL A 16 20.06 1.87 -16.48
C VAL A 16 21.57 2.01 -16.45
N TYR A 17 22.08 2.58 -15.39
CA TYR A 17 23.50 2.76 -15.17
C TYR A 17 23.99 1.81 -14.08
N THR A 18 25.02 1.04 -14.37
CA THR A 18 25.69 0.17 -13.40
C THR A 18 27.16 0.55 -13.30
N VAL A 19 27.69 0.50 -12.09
CA VAL A 19 29.09 0.87 -11.81
C VAL A 19 30.06 -0.31 -11.85
N ASN A 20 29.55 -1.53 -11.95
CA ASN A 20 30.37 -2.74 -11.99
C ASN A 20 29.73 -3.87 -12.81
N THR A 21 30.55 -4.86 -13.19
CA THR A 21 30.12 -5.99 -14.00
C THR A 21 29.22 -6.97 -13.28
N GLU A 22 29.35 -7.12 -11.97
CA GLU A 22 28.49 -7.98 -11.16
C GLU A 22 27.05 -7.43 -11.14
N ALA A 23 26.87 -6.13 -10.98
CA ALA A 23 25.56 -5.49 -11.05
C ALA A 23 24.94 -5.64 -12.45
N ALA A 24 25.74 -5.53 -13.52
CA ALA A 24 25.27 -5.77 -14.89
C ALA A 24 24.77 -7.21 -15.06
N ALA A 25 25.53 -8.21 -14.59
CA ALA A 25 25.14 -9.62 -14.67
C ALA A 25 23.84 -9.93 -13.87
N VAL A 26 23.64 -9.27 -12.72
CA VAL A 26 22.39 -9.38 -11.96
C VAL A 26 21.23 -8.78 -12.74
N LEU A 27 21.42 -7.62 -13.36
CA LEU A 27 20.37 -6.97 -14.16
C LEU A 27 19.98 -7.81 -15.38
N GLU A 28 20.94 -8.47 -16.05
CA GLU A 28 20.66 -9.41 -17.14
C GLU A 28 19.77 -10.57 -16.68
N LYS A 29 20.06 -11.16 -15.51
CA LYS A 29 19.23 -12.22 -14.92
C LYS A 29 17.82 -11.73 -14.58
N LEU A 30 17.71 -10.52 -14.02
CA LEU A 30 16.42 -9.91 -13.69
C LEU A 30 15.61 -9.58 -14.95
N ALA A 31 16.27 -9.16 -16.02
CA ALA A 31 15.63 -8.87 -17.29
C ALA A 31 15.05 -10.12 -17.97
N ALA A 32 15.63 -11.29 -17.72
CA ALA A 32 15.14 -12.58 -18.22
C ALA A 32 13.97 -13.14 -17.38
N ALA A 33 13.68 -12.57 -16.21
CA ALA A 33 12.57 -13.00 -15.37
C ALA A 33 11.22 -12.47 -15.90
N PRO A 34 10.11 -13.19 -15.68
CA PRO A 34 8.77 -12.71 -16.04
C PRO A 34 8.47 -11.35 -15.41
N ARG A 35 7.83 -10.47 -16.16
CA ARG A 35 7.41 -9.16 -15.64
C ARG A 35 6.14 -9.30 -14.82
N ILE A 36 6.01 -8.51 -13.75
CA ILE A 36 4.80 -8.49 -12.90
C ILE A 36 3.53 -8.23 -13.74
N ARG A 37 3.60 -7.41 -14.78
CA ARG A 37 2.46 -7.12 -15.67
C ARG A 37 1.94 -8.35 -16.41
N GLU A 38 2.80 -9.34 -16.69
CA GLU A 38 2.45 -10.57 -17.39
C GLU A 38 1.60 -11.52 -16.52
N LEU A 39 1.59 -11.28 -15.21
CA LEU A 39 0.79 -12.04 -14.26
C LEU A 39 -0.69 -11.65 -14.24
N GLY A 40 -1.09 -10.62 -15.01
CA GLY A 40 -2.48 -10.15 -15.05
C GLY A 40 -2.99 -9.61 -13.72
N LEU A 41 -2.08 -9.14 -12.84
CA LEU A 41 -2.45 -8.60 -11.53
C LEU A 41 -3.19 -7.28 -11.68
N GLN A 42 -4.13 -7.06 -10.78
CA GLN A 42 -4.83 -5.79 -10.65
C GLN A 42 -4.30 -5.05 -9.42
N PHE A 43 -4.09 -3.75 -9.56
CA PHE A 43 -3.52 -2.91 -8.51
C PHE A 43 -4.56 -1.95 -7.94
N SER A 44 -4.42 -1.62 -6.66
CA SER A 44 -5.17 -0.58 -5.99
C SER A 44 -4.22 0.51 -5.53
N SER A 45 -4.42 1.75 -5.99
CA SER A 45 -3.64 2.90 -5.53
C SER A 45 -4.09 3.43 -4.17
N GLY A 46 -5.25 2.96 -3.67
CA GLY A 46 -5.86 3.50 -2.45
C GLY A 46 -6.27 4.97 -2.59
N TRP A 47 -6.52 5.61 -1.44
CA TRP A 47 -6.85 7.03 -1.38
C TRP A 47 -5.60 7.91 -1.50
N ASN A 48 -5.73 9.03 -2.18
CA ASN A 48 -4.68 10.05 -2.20
C ASN A 48 -4.80 10.96 -0.95
N GLU A 49 -3.74 11.01 -0.14
CA GLU A 49 -3.72 11.78 1.12
C GLU A 49 -3.94 13.29 0.94
N THR A 50 -3.79 13.82 -0.26
CA THR A 50 -3.99 15.25 -0.54
C THR A 50 -5.32 15.52 -1.23
N THR A 51 -5.57 14.87 -2.38
CA THR A 51 -6.74 15.18 -3.21
C THR A 51 -8.01 14.60 -2.64
N ASP A 52 -7.98 13.34 -2.20
CA ASP A 52 -9.19 12.66 -1.74
C ASP A 52 -9.57 13.11 -0.33
N LYS A 53 -8.59 13.45 0.50
CA LYS A 53 -8.85 14.11 1.77
C LYS A 53 -9.52 15.47 1.57
N LYS A 54 -9.00 16.32 0.66
CA LYS A 54 -9.63 17.61 0.32
C LYS A 54 -11.04 17.44 -0.27
N ALA A 55 -11.27 16.33 -0.97
CA ALA A 55 -12.58 16.01 -1.50
C ALA A 55 -13.55 15.46 -0.43
N GLY A 56 -13.10 15.27 0.81
CA GLY A 56 -13.92 14.88 1.96
C GLY A 56 -14.21 13.39 2.07
N TYR A 57 -13.41 12.53 1.45
CA TYR A 57 -13.55 11.07 1.62
C TYR A 57 -13.14 10.61 3.01
N PHE A 58 -12.17 11.24 3.60
CA PHE A 58 -11.70 10.93 4.95
C PHE A 58 -11.03 12.16 5.58
N ASP A 59 -10.93 12.14 6.90
CA ASP A 59 -10.27 13.20 7.66
C ASP A 59 -9.16 12.67 8.56
N THR A 60 -8.27 13.57 8.99
CA THR A 60 -7.27 13.25 10.02
C THR A 60 -7.96 13.20 11.37
N GLY A 61 -7.84 12.06 12.02
CA GLY A 61 -8.36 11.85 13.35
C GLY A 61 -7.96 10.46 13.84
N TRP A 62 -7.51 10.38 15.10
CA TRP A 62 -7.22 9.10 15.69
C TRP A 62 -8.51 8.36 16.01
N ALA A 63 -8.55 7.09 15.67
CA ALA A 63 -9.60 6.17 16.06
C ALA A 63 -9.04 4.78 16.34
N HIS A 64 -9.74 4.02 17.18
CA HIS A 64 -9.56 2.59 17.32
C HIS A 64 -10.80 1.89 16.78
N PRO A 65 -10.84 1.55 15.49
CA PRO A 65 -12.00 0.97 14.84
C PRO A 65 -12.37 -0.39 15.44
N THR A 66 -13.64 -0.73 15.36
CA THR A 66 -14.17 -2.06 15.73
C THR A 66 -14.46 -2.91 14.49
N SER A 67 -14.33 -2.33 13.30
CA SER A 67 -14.47 -3.01 12.01
C SER A 67 -13.33 -2.64 11.07
N TRP A 68 -12.92 -3.58 10.24
CA TRP A 68 -11.96 -3.34 9.17
C TRP A 68 -12.46 -2.34 8.12
N ASP A 69 -13.78 -2.18 7.98
CA ASP A 69 -14.38 -1.20 7.07
C ASP A 69 -14.02 0.26 7.43
N ASP A 70 -13.70 0.51 8.69
CA ASP A 70 -13.31 1.84 9.18
C ASP A 70 -11.78 2.03 9.27
N VAL A 71 -11.01 1.04 8.83
CA VAL A 71 -9.54 1.10 8.84
C VAL A 71 -9.03 1.73 7.55
N ILE A 72 -8.20 2.77 7.67
CA ILE A 72 -7.40 3.32 6.57
C ILE A 72 -5.93 3.11 6.92
N LEU A 73 -5.31 2.14 6.25
CA LEU A 73 -3.91 1.79 6.47
C LEU A 73 -2.97 2.83 5.85
N GLN A 74 -1.91 3.13 6.59
CA GLN A 74 -0.81 3.98 6.16
C GLN A 74 0.50 3.17 6.10
N GLY A 75 1.52 3.71 5.46
CA GLY A 75 2.81 3.06 5.32
C GLY A 75 3.39 2.49 6.63
N PRO A 76 3.37 3.20 7.78
CA PRO A 76 3.89 2.68 9.04
C PRO A 76 3.15 1.46 9.60
N HIS A 77 1.87 1.26 9.29
CA HIS A 77 1.16 0.03 9.66
C HIS A 77 1.77 -1.23 9.05
N LEU A 78 2.21 -1.13 7.78
CA LEU A 78 2.80 -2.27 7.10
C LEU A 78 4.30 -2.42 7.40
N GLY A 79 4.93 -1.34 7.83
CA GLY A 79 6.34 -1.36 8.16
C GLY A 79 7.25 -1.69 6.97
N VAL A 80 8.49 -2.02 7.28
CA VAL A 80 9.51 -2.46 6.30
C VAL A 80 9.97 -3.89 6.55
N SER A 81 9.38 -4.59 7.51
CA SER A 81 9.71 -5.97 7.86
C SER A 81 8.53 -6.76 8.37
N THR A 82 7.77 -6.19 9.30
CA THR A 82 6.67 -6.87 9.99
C THR A 82 5.41 -6.00 9.91
N PRO A 83 4.30 -6.52 9.36
CA PRO A 83 3.05 -5.79 9.31
C PRO A 83 2.45 -5.61 10.72
N MET A 84 1.69 -4.56 10.89
CA MET A 84 0.96 -4.20 12.12
C MET A 84 1.84 -4.01 13.36
N ILE A 85 3.16 -3.85 13.17
CA ILE A 85 4.09 -3.61 14.28
C ILE A 85 3.94 -2.23 14.90
N LYS A 86 3.31 -1.30 14.21
CA LYS A 86 3.09 0.08 14.68
C LYS A 86 1.68 0.54 14.43
N GLN A 87 1.20 1.39 15.36
CA GLN A 87 -0.06 2.10 15.22
C GLN A 87 0.09 3.55 15.66
N PRO A 88 -0.75 4.48 15.15
CA PRO A 88 -0.66 5.88 15.51
C PRO A 88 -1.08 6.11 16.96
N ASN A 89 -0.42 7.06 17.61
CA ASN A 89 -0.80 7.51 18.95
C ASN A 89 -2.00 8.45 18.92
N PRO A 90 -2.83 8.47 19.96
CA PRO A 90 -3.99 9.37 20.03
C PRO A 90 -3.62 10.85 19.89
N THR A 91 -2.39 11.22 20.20
CA THR A 91 -1.92 12.61 20.19
C THR A 91 -1.70 13.16 18.79
N LEU A 92 -1.44 12.33 17.79
CA LEU A 92 -1.19 12.70 16.38
C LEU A 92 -0.32 13.95 16.22
N LYS A 93 0.69 14.14 17.08
CA LYS A 93 1.49 15.37 17.12
C LYS A 93 2.29 15.63 15.85
N HIS A 94 2.70 14.58 15.18
CA HIS A 94 3.47 14.63 13.93
C HIS A 94 3.41 13.27 13.21
N ASN A 95 3.89 13.23 11.98
CA ASN A 95 3.83 12.01 11.13
C ASN A 95 4.61 10.79 11.68
N GLN A 96 5.43 10.98 12.71
CA GLN A 96 6.20 9.91 13.37
C GLN A 96 5.66 9.57 14.76
N ASP A 97 4.48 10.09 15.12
CA ASP A 97 3.85 9.83 16.42
C ASP A 97 3.14 8.48 16.42
N TRP A 98 3.94 7.41 16.39
CA TRP A 98 3.53 6.02 16.31
C TRP A 98 4.21 5.21 17.39
N SER A 99 3.47 4.31 18.02
CA SER A 99 3.97 3.35 19.00
C SER A 99 4.05 1.96 18.42
N GLU A 100 4.94 1.16 18.98
CA GLU A 100 5.03 -0.27 18.66
C GLU A 100 3.87 -1.04 19.29
N VAL A 101 3.44 -2.08 18.59
CA VAL A 101 2.43 -3.04 19.04
C VAL A 101 3.16 -4.29 19.50
N ASP A 102 2.81 -4.79 20.65
CA ASP A 102 3.32 -6.08 21.13
C ASP A 102 2.63 -7.20 20.33
N LEU A 103 3.37 -7.78 19.40
CA LEU A 103 2.85 -8.84 18.52
C LEU A 103 2.65 -10.16 19.24
N GLU A 104 3.36 -10.40 20.36
CA GLU A 104 3.20 -11.61 21.15
C GLU A 104 1.92 -11.58 22.00
N ALA A 105 1.51 -10.39 22.42
CA ALA A 105 0.28 -10.16 23.16
C ALA A 105 -0.93 -9.82 22.25
N MET A 106 -0.75 -9.81 20.93
CA MET A 106 -1.79 -9.41 19.99
C MET A 106 -2.96 -10.42 19.98
N PRO A 107 -4.20 -10.00 20.24
CA PRO A 107 -5.36 -10.87 20.17
C PRO A 107 -5.67 -11.24 18.70
N ALA A 108 -6.36 -12.38 18.51
CA ALA A 108 -6.68 -12.89 17.17
C ALA A 108 -7.62 -11.97 16.36
N ASP A 109 -8.40 -11.15 17.04
CA ASP A 109 -9.34 -10.19 16.48
C ASP A 109 -8.79 -8.74 16.46
N PHE A 110 -7.48 -8.60 16.58
CA PHE A 110 -6.82 -7.30 16.60
C PHE A 110 -7.13 -6.46 15.36
N ILE A 111 -7.59 -5.24 15.58
CA ILE A 111 -7.76 -4.21 14.56
C ILE A 111 -6.89 -3.02 14.97
N PRO A 112 -5.97 -2.53 14.11
CA PRO A 112 -5.07 -1.43 14.47
C PRO A 112 -5.83 -0.11 14.62
N ALA A 113 -5.35 0.76 15.50
CA ALA A 113 -5.75 2.15 15.50
C ALA A 113 -5.36 2.83 14.17
N THR A 114 -6.12 3.85 13.78
CA THR A 114 -5.89 4.61 12.54
C THR A 114 -5.71 6.10 12.84
N ALA A 115 -4.99 6.80 11.96
CA ALA A 115 -4.85 8.26 12.00
C ALA A 115 -5.76 8.95 10.97
N TYR A 116 -6.51 8.18 10.20
CA TYR A 116 -7.51 8.64 9.26
C TYR A 116 -8.83 7.94 9.50
N GLN A 117 -9.92 8.69 9.40
CA GLN A 117 -11.26 8.19 9.57
C GLN A 117 -12.07 8.41 8.29
N PRO A 118 -12.75 7.36 7.75
CA PRO A 118 -13.67 7.53 6.64
C PRO A 118 -14.78 8.52 7.00
N ASP A 119 -15.11 9.43 6.09
CA ASP A 119 -16.26 10.34 6.26
C ASP A 119 -17.40 9.93 5.33
N ARG A 120 -18.05 8.83 5.64
CA ARG A 120 -19.20 8.33 4.89
C ARG A 120 -20.43 9.24 5.01
N ALA A 121 -20.50 10.11 6.02
CA ALA A 121 -21.57 11.09 6.16
C ALA A 121 -21.42 12.19 5.11
N ALA A 122 -20.23 12.74 4.94
CA ALA A 122 -19.96 13.74 3.90
C ALA A 122 -19.85 13.10 2.51
N LYS A 123 -19.42 11.83 2.43
CA LYS A 123 -19.23 11.08 1.18
C LYS A 123 -19.94 9.72 1.21
N PRO A 124 -21.25 9.68 0.98
CA PRO A 124 -22.01 8.41 0.94
C PRO A 124 -21.49 7.43 -0.14
N THR A 125 -20.76 7.94 -1.13
CA THR A 125 -20.15 7.14 -2.21
C THR A 125 -18.75 6.62 -1.86
N TYR A 126 -18.26 6.82 -0.62
CA TYR A 126 -16.93 6.43 -0.17
C TYR A 126 -16.53 5.03 -0.65
N ASP A 127 -17.32 4.01 -0.31
CA ASP A 127 -17.00 2.62 -0.66
C ASP A 127 -17.13 2.36 -2.17
N ALA A 128 -18.08 3.01 -2.84
CA ALA A 128 -18.29 2.89 -4.28
C ALA A 128 -17.21 3.60 -5.11
N ASP A 129 -16.60 4.64 -4.59
CA ASP A 129 -15.56 5.44 -5.28
C ASP A 129 -14.16 4.90 -5.04
N TYR A 130 -13.98 3.97 -4.09
CA TYR A 130 -12.67 3.36 -3.84
C TYR A 130 -12.15 2.65 -5.10
N SER A 131 -10.82 2.51 -5.22
CA SER A 131 -10.16 1.82 -6.34
C SER A 131 -10.86 0.53 -6.71
N LYS A 132 -11.21 0.35 -7.98
CA LYS A 132 -11.98 -0.81 -8.46
C LYS A 132 -11.11 -1.78 -9.22
N TRP A 133 -11.40 -3.06 -9.03
CA TRP A 133 -10.90 -4.14 -9.85
C TRP A 133 -11.96 -4.61 -10.82
N SER A 134 -11.54 -5.04 -12.02
CA SER A 134 -12.42 -5.69 -12.98
C SER A 134 -12.68 -7.13 -12.57
N THR A 135 -13.93 -7.51 -12.47
CA THR A 135 -14.36 -8.89 -12.18
C THR A 135 -15.29 -9.41 -13.26
N ASN A 136 -15.56 -10.71 -13.28
CA ASN A 136 -16.52 -11.30 -14.21
C ASN A 136 -17.95 -10.74 -14.04
N ALA A 137 -18.27 -10.21 -12.86
CA ALA A 137 -19.55 -9.58 -12.55
C ALA A 137 -19.55 -8.05 -12.79
N GLY A 138 -18.44 -7.48 -13.26
CA GLY A 138 -18.24 -6.06 -13.45
C GLY A 138 -17.25 -5.44 -12.45
N PRO A 139 -17.03 -4.13 -12.51
CA PRO A 139 -16.11 -3.43 -11.59
C PRO A 139 -16.57 -3.53 -10.13
N SER A 140 -15.66 -3.92 -9.23
CA SER A 140 -15.92 -4.06 -7.80
C SER A 140 -14.86 -3.34 -6.98
N PRO A 141 -15.21 -2.67 -5.86
CA PRO A 141 -14.24 -2.03 -4.99
C PRO A 141 -13.17 -3.01 -4.52
N SER A 142 -11.91 -2.66 -4.66
CA SER A 142 -10.80 -3.56 -4.34
C SER A 142 -10.68 -3.87 -2.85
N ASN A 143 -11.19 -2.99 -1.98
CA ASN A 143 -11.28 -3.25 -0.53
C ASN A 143 -12.32 -4.33 -0.15
N SER A 144 -13.12 -4.82 -1.08
CA SER A 144 -14.00 -5.97 -0.84
C SER A 144 -13.26 -7.32 -0.83
N TYR A 145 -11.98 -7.33 -1.14
CA TYR A 145 -11.17 -8.55 -1.29
C TYR A 145 -9.99 -8.58 -0.33
N PHE A 146 -9.49 -9.78 -0.03
CA PHE A 146 -8.14 -9.92 0.49
C PHE A 146 -7.13 -9.42 -0.53
N ARG A 147 -6.16 -8.64 -0.08
CA ARG A 147 -5.14 -8.04 -0.93
C ARG A 147 -3.76 -8.25 -0.36
N ILE A 148 -2.80 -8.44 -1.25
CA ILE A 148 -1.40 -8.34 -0.88
C ILE A 148 -1.02 -6.86 -0.96
N ALA A 149 -0.52 -6.33 0.15
CA ALA A 149 -0.12 -4.93 0.23
C ALA A 149 1.32 -4.81 0.72
N TRP A 150 2.00 -3.76 0.31
CA TRP A 150 3.34 -3.44 0.77
C TRP A 150 3.53 -1.93 0.86
N ARG A 151 4.48 -1.53 1.68
CA ARG A 151 4.89 -0.13 1.74
C ARG A 151 5.63 0.24 0.46
N ARG A 152 5.24 1.34 -0.17
CA ARG A 152 5.84 1.84 -1.41
C ARG A 152 7.32 2.22 -1.27
N MET A 153 7.75 2.57 -0.06
CA MET A 153 9.14 2.89 0.26
C MET A 153 9.79 1.74 1.02
N ALA A 154 10.97 1.32 0.57
CA ALA A 154 11.83 0.37 1.27
C ALA A 154 13.10 1.07 1.76
N ALA A 155 13.64 0.58 2.88
CA ALA A 155 14.95 1.04 3.35
C ALA A 155 16.05 0.48 2.44
N THR A 156 17.02 1.32 2.08
CA THR A 156 18.18 0.90 1.25
C THR A 156 19.11 -0.07 1.99
N THR A 157 19.05 -0.08 3.31
CA THR A 157 19.82 -0.96 4.20
C THR A 157 19.05 -2.21 4.62
N GLY A 158 17.83 -2.39 4.14
CA GLY A 158 16.99 -3.53 4.46
C GLY A 158 17.51 -4.82 3.84
N PHE A 159 17.29 -5.95 4.52
CA PHE A 159 17.69 -7.28 4.02
C PHE A 159 16.91 -7.69 2.77
N ARG A 160 15.71 -7.13 2.59
CA ARG A 160 14.84 -7.36 1.43
C ARG A 160 14.36 -6.02 0.87
N THR A 161 13.99 -6.03 -0.39
CA THR A 161 13.45 -4.85 -1.09
C THR A 161 11.92 -4.78 -1.08
N LEU A 162 11.27 -5.90 -0.78
CA LEU A 162 9.80 -6.02 -0.72
C LEU A 162 9.39 -6.81 0.53
N TYR A 163 8.47 -6.21 1.30
CA TYR A 163 7.86 -6.81 2.49
C TYR A 163 6.33 -6.80 2.32
N PRO A 164 5.79 -7.84 1.66
CA PRO A 164 4.36 -7.91 1.42
C PRO A 164 3.61 -8.38 2.67
N SER A 165 2.39 -7.92 2.81
CA SER A 165 1.44 -8.28 3.86
C SER A 165 0.09 -8.63 3.27
N LEU A 166 -0.61 -9.56 3.86
CA LEU A 166 -2.02 -9.81 3.54
C LEU A 166 -2.89 -8.86 4.36
N ILE A 167 -3.74 -8.09 3.69
CA ILE A 167 -4.73 -7.23 4.35
C ILE A 167 -6.14 -7.75 4.08
N PRO A 168 -7.03 -7.72 5.09
CA PRO A 168 -8.38 -8.27 4.98
C PRO A 168 -9.31 -7.38 4.14
N PRO A 169 -10.48 -7.91 3.73
CA PRO A 169 -11.57 -7.11 3.22
C PRO A 169 -12.01 -6.03 4.21
N GLY A 170 -12.59 -4.96 3.70
CA GLY A 170 -13.00 -3.77 4.45
C GLY A 170 -11.92 -2.70 4.49
N ALA A 171 -10.70 -3.06 4.85
CA ALA A 171 -9.61 -2.10 5.00
C ALA A 171 -9.34 -1.30 3.73
N ALA A 172 -9.40 0.01 3.83
CA ALA A 172 -8.82 0.91 2.84
C ALA A 172 -7.33 1.15 3.13
N HIS A 173 -6.64 1.79 2.20
CA HIS A 173 -5.29 2.28 2.41
C HIS A 173 -5.05 3.59 1.66
N VAL A 174 -4.02 4.32 2.04
CA VAL A 174 -3.58 5.50 1.32
C VAL A 174 -2.43 5.17 0.36
N ASN A 175 -2.17 6.03 -0.59
CA ASN A 175 -1.25 5.83 -1.71
C ASN A 175 0.23 5.52 -1.36
N PRO A 176 0.79 5.72 -0.16
CA PRO A 176 2.07 5.13 0.23
C PRO A 176 2.06 3.61 0.45
N VAL A 177 0.90 2.98 0.34
CA VAL A 177 0.68 1.53 0.34
C VAL A 177 0.22 1.09 -1.06
N HIS A 178 0.71 -0.04 -1.50
CA HIS A 178 0.31 -0.71 -2.75
C HIS A 178 -0.07 -2.14 -2.50
#